data_86aa8823e8ec76fbcb657fca8d12c75f
#
_entry.id   86aa8823e8ec76fbcb657fca8d12c75f
#
_cell.length_a   1.000
_cell.length_b   1.000
_cell.length_c   1.000
_cell.angle_alpha   90.00
_cell.angle_beta   90.00
_cell.angle_gamma   90.00
#
_symmetry.space_group_name_H-M   'P 1'
#
loop_
_entity.id
_entity.type
_entity.pdbx_description
1 polymer ?
#
loop_
_entity_poly.entity_id
_entity_poly.type
_entity_poly.pdbx_seq_one_letter_code
_entity_poly.pdbx_strand_id
1 'polypeptide(L)'
;PLRWEEGNQTRIMDWLPDDDENILVMIRMSNARSPDVIKLNVKKNSIKTVKKGVAGVGYWMTDEDGRVRIGNTYDRNRSSGSIIFQEEGSTKWRTIWDYSSFGEDSVSVLGFGKEPNKVWYEAYKDGRIAVFSADISKQNIEPELVYSHPKRDVETYLRYRKDKKDPIGIG
;
A
#
# COMPACT_ATOMS: atom_id res chain seq x y z
N PRO A 1 22.30 4.83 15.80
CA PRO A 1 21.13 4.34 16.50
C PRO A 1 19.95 5.27 16.26
N LEU A 2 18.77 4.70 15.94
CA LEU A 2 17.52 5.45 15.88
C LEU A 2 17.27 6.04 17.27
N ARG A 3 17.26 7.38 17.35
CA ARG A 3 16.70 8.05 18.53
C ARG A 3 15.20 8.15 18.33
N TRP A 4 14.45 7.57 19.24
CA TRP A 4 13.02 7.78 19.34
C TRP A 4 12.77 9.16 19.92
N GLU A 5 12.26 10.07 19.09
CA GLU A 5 11.78 11.38 19.54
C GLU A 5 10.27 11.33 19.66
N GLU A 6 9.72 12.04 20.64
CA GLU A 6 8.26 12.21 20.73
C GLU A 6 7.70 12.78 19.43
N GLY A 7 6.60 12.16 18.94
CA GLY A 7 5.96 12.55 17.68
C GLY A 7 6.41 11.77 16.44
N ASN A 8 7.43 10.91 16.53
CA ASN A 8 7.75 10.00 15.44
C ASN A 8 6.68 8.90 15.33
N GLN A 9 6.16 8.70 14.12
CA GLN A 9 5.22 7.62 13.82
C GLN A 9 5.93 6.51 13.06
N THR A 10 5.82 5.29 13.57
CA THR A 10 6.42 4.11 12.95
C THR A 10 5.40 3.01 12.77
N ARG A 11 5.54 2.27 11.66
CA ARG A 11 4.73 1.10 11.37
C ARG A 11 5.59 0.05 10.66
N ILE A 12 5.55 -1.19 11.15
CA ILE A 12 6.10 -2.32 10.39
C ILE A 12 5.23 -2.48 9.14
N MET A 13 5.87 -2.41 7.99
CA MET A 13 5.22 -2.58 6.68
C MET A 13 5.27 -4.03 6.24
N ASP A 14 6.45 -4.64 6.38
CA ASP A 14 6.71 -5.98 5.93
C ASP A 14 7.69 -6.69 6.86
N TRP A 15 7.38 -7.93 7.20
CA TRP A 15 8.21 -8.78 8.02
C TRP A 15 9.31 -9.47 7.22
N LEU A 16 9.28 -9.38 5.88
CA LEU A 16 10.21 -10.00 4.96
C LEU A 16 10.41 -11.49 5.30
N PRO A 17 9.40 -12.35 5.08
CA PRO A 17 9.42 -13.73 5.59
C PRO A 17 10.59 -14.58 5.08
N ASP A 18 11.22 -14.18 3.97
CA ASP A 18 12.38 -14.82 3.37
C ASP A 18 13.71 -14.19 3.84
N ASP A 19 13.69 -13.20 4.75
CA ASP A 19 14.85 -12.49 5.29
C ASP A 19 14.77 -12.44 6.83
N ASP A 20 15.41 -13.39 7.49
CA ASP A 20 15.35 -13.59 8.96
C ASP A 20 16.10 -12.53 9.78
N GLU A 21 16.80 -11.61 9.11
CA GLU A 21 17.55 -10.53 9.76
C GLU A 21 16.91 -9.15 9.63
N ASN A 22 16.02 -8.96 8.67
CA ASN A 22 15.54 -7.64 8.34
C ASN A 22 14.01 -7.55 8.34
N ILE A 23 13.50 -6.34 8.60
CA ILE A 23 12.10 -5.96 8.41
C ILE A 23 12.03 -4.62 7.69
N LEU A 24 10.91 -4.34 7.04
CA LEU A 24 10.63 -3.01 6.50
C LEU A 24 9.75 -2.22 7.47
N VAL A 25 10.19 -1.01 7.73
CA VAL A 25 9.50 -0.08 8.63
C VAL A 25 9.24 1.23 7.91
N MET A 26 8.00 1.66 7.92
CA MET A 26 7.63 3.02 7.54
C MET A 26 7.84 3.93 8.75
N ILE A 27 8.59 5.01 8.58
CA ILE A 27 8.88 5.98 9.63
C ILE A 27 8.59 7.40 9.17
N ARG A 28 7.77 8.12 9.94
CA ARG A 28 7.58 9.56 9.78
C ARG A 28 8.21 10.26 10.96
N MET A 29 9.25 11.05 10.71
CA MET A 29 9.84 11.91 11.69
C MET A 29 8.87 13.05 12.04
N SER A 30 8.94 13.57 13.28
CA SER A 30 8.02 14.60 13.80
C SER A 30 7.88 15.84 12.91
N ASN A 31 8.95 16.20 12.20
CA ASN A 31 9.02 17.35 11.30
C ASN A 31 8.85 17.00 9.81
N ALA A 32 8.67 15.71 9.47
CA ALA A 32 8.55 15.26 8.10
C ALA A 32 7.09 15.29 7.60
N ARG A 33 6.91 15.76 6.36
CA ARG A 33 5.58 15.77 5.71
C ARG A 33 5.16 14.40 5.19
N SER A 34 6.10 13.52 4.92
CA SER A 34 5.88 12.20 4.33
C SER A 34 6.79 11.17 4.98
N PRO A 35 6.35 9.90 5.11
CA PRO A 35 7.16 8.86 5.71
C PRO A 35 8.24 8.35 4.75
N ASP A 36 9.41 8.05 5.32
CA ASP A 36 10.44 7.23 4.69
C ASP A 36 10.11 5.74 4.91
N VAL A 37 10.66 4.87 4.05
CA VAL A 37 10.73 3.43 4.30
C VAL A 37 12.18 3.05 4.53
N ILE A 38 12.42 2.37 5.64
CA ILE A 38 13.73 1.87 6.03
C ILE A 38 13.72 0.35 6.12
N LYS A 39 14.83 -0.26 5.79
CA LYS A 39 15.14 -1.66 6.08
C LYS A 39 15.93 -1.68 7.39
N LEU A 40 15.36 -2.29 8.43
CA LEU A 40 15.95 -2.43 9.74
C LEU A 40 16.51 -3.83 9.89
N ASN A 41 17.84 -3.96 10.09
CA ASN A 41 18.45 -5.22 10.50
C ASN A 41 18.27 -5.37 12.00
N VAL A 42 17.47 -6.35 12.40
CA VAL A 42 17.10 -6.56 13.82
C VAL A 42 18.23 -7.19 14.66
N LYS A 43 19.16 -7.91 14.02
CA LYS A 43 20.32 -8.52 14.70
C LYS A 43 21.45 -7.50 14.92
N LYS A 44 21.72 -6.66 13.92
CA LYS A 44 22.82 -5.67 13.93
C LYS A 44 22.40 -4.29 14.42
N ASN A 45 21.09 -4.07 14.63
CA ASN A 45 20.49 -2.76 14.94
C ASN A 45 20.97 -1.67 13.97
N SER A 46 21.00 -1.99 12.68
CA SER A 46 21.40 -1.07 11.62
C SER A 46 20.25 -0.80 10.68
N ILE A 47 20.24 0.39 10.09
CA ILE A 47 19.17 0.85 9.19
C ILE A 47 19.73 1.25 7.83
N LYS A 48 18.94 0.97 6.79
CA LYS A 48 19.19 1.44 5.43
C LYS A 48 17.89 2.05 4.89
N THR A 49 17.94 3.27 4.38
CA THR A 49 16.78 3.86 3.71
C THR A 49 16.53 3.13 2.37
N VAL A 50 15.33 2.60 2.23
CA VAL A 50 14.87 1.93 0.99
C VAL A 50 14.13 2.92 0.10
N LYS A 51 13.25 3.75 0.70
CA LYS A 51 12.48 4.76 -0.01
C LYS A 51 12.44 6.05 0.80
N LYS A 52 12.83 7.15 0.19
CA LYS A 52 12.63 8.48 0.78
C LYS A 52 11.18 8.91 0.62
N GLY A 53 10.68 9.63 1.63
CA GLY A 53 9.37 10.24 1.60
C GLY A 53 9.21 11.14 0.38
N VAL A 54 8.04 11.06 -0.24
CA VAL A 54 7.65 11.90 -1.38
C VAL A 54 6.51 12.80 -0.92
N ALA A 55 6.58 14.08 -1.26
CA ALA A 55 5.60 15.07 -0.83
C ALA A 55 4.17 14.62 -1.19
N GLY A 56 3.27 14.70 -0.21
CA GLY A 56 1.87 14.28 -0.35
C GLY A 56 1.62 12.80 -0.06
N VAL A 57 2.64 11.92 -0.15
CA VAL A 57 2.46 10.51 0.18
C VAL A 57 2.35 10.34 1.69
N GLY A 58 1.23 9.78 2.13
CA GLY A 58 0.95 9.49 3.54
C GLY A 58 1.23 8.03 3.92
N TYR A 59 1.22 7.14 2.96
CA TYR A 59 1.38 5.71 3.17
C TYR A 59 2.04 5.02 1.98
N TRP A 60 2.90 4.04 2.26
CA TRP A 60 3.56 3.18 1.28
C TRP A 60 3.10 1.73 1.43
N MET A 61 3.08 0.99 0.33
CA MET A 61 2.78 -0.45 0.31
C MET A 61 3.84 -1.20 -0.48
N THR A 62 4.16 -2.40 0.00
CA THR A 62 5.10 -3.33 -0.64
C THR A 62 4.36 -4.38 -1.46
N ASP A 63 5.04 -4.91 -2.47
CA ASP A 63 4.67 -6.15 -3.13
C ASP A 63 5.09 -7.38 -2.29
N GLU A 64 4.89 -8.57 -2.82
CA GLU A 64 5.21 -9.84 -2.18
C GLU A 64 6.71 -10.09 -1.95
N ASP A 65 7.57 -9.38 -2.68
CA ASP A 65 9.03 -9.42 -2.52
C ASP A 65 9.56 -8.32 -1.59
N GLY A 66 8.68 -7.57 -0.95
CA GLY A 66 9.03 -6.48 -0.04
C GLY A 66 9.53 -5.21 -0.76
N ARG A 67 9.24 -5.04 -2.05
CA ARG A 67 9.58 -3.82 -2.78
C ARG A 67 8.48 -2.78 -2.61
N VAL A 68 8.85 -1.54 -2.35
CA VAL A 68 7.88 -0.43 -2.23
C VAL A 68 7.39 -0.06 -3.63
N ARG A 69 6.14 -0.36 -3.95
CA ARG A 69 5.58 -0.18 -5.29
C ARG A 69 4.31 0.65 -5.37
N ILE A 70 3.63 0.87 -4.26
CA ILE A 70 2.44 1.72 -4.21
C ILE A 70 2.66 2.82 -3.18
N GLY A 71 2.23 4.03 -3.52
CA GLY A 71 2.11 5.16 -2.61
C GLY A 71 0.68 5.70 -2.62
N ASN A 72 0.16 5.99 -1.45
CA ASN A 72 -1.13 6.66 -1.29
C ASN A 72 -0.88 8.12 -0.91
N THR A 73 -1.32 9.05 -1.74
CA THR A 73 -1.27 10.49 -1.47
C THR A 73 -2.61 10.95 -0.90
N TYR A 74 -2.57 12.00 -0.09
CA TYR A 74 -3.78 12.60 0.44
C TYR A 74 -3.64 14.12 0.63
N ASP A 75 -4.57 14.86 0.04
CA ASP A 75 -4.73 16.29 0.23
C ASP A 75 -5.93 16.56 1.16
N ARG A 76 -5.63 16.96 2.40
CA ARG A 76 -6.67 17.24 3.41
C ARG A 76 -7.60 18.39 3.03
N ASN A 77 -7.09 19.37 2.28
CA ASN A 77 -7.89 20.55 1.92
C ASN A 77 -8.95 20.23 0.86
N ARG A 78 -8.66 19.24 0.01
CA ARG A 78 -9.54 18.79 -1.06
C ARG A 78 -10.31 17.51 -0.71
N SER A 79 -9.98 16.87 0.40
CA SER A 79 -10.49 15.53 0.77
C SER A 79 -10.36 14.54 -0.37
N SER A 80 -9.23 14.58 -1.05
CA SER A 80 -8.93 13.76 -2.22
C SER A 80 -7.51 13.24 -2.17
N GLY A 81 -7.21 12.24 -2.97
CA GLY A 81 -5.89 11.67 -3.07
C GLY A 81 -5.67 10.95 -4.38
N SER A 82 -4.51 10.34 -4.50
CA SER A 82 -4.14 9.54 -5.65
C SER A 82 -3.40 8.30 -5.21
N ILE A 83 -3.60 7.20 -5.91
CA ILE A 83 -2.75 6.02 -5.80
C ILE A 83 -1.68 6.11 -6.88
N ILE A 84 -0.43 6.14 -6.46
CA ILE A 84 0.73 6.13 -7.36
C ILE A 84 1.38 4.76 -7.34
N PHE A 85 1.87 4.34 -8.49
CA PHE A 85 2.44 3.02 -8.72
C PHE A 85 3.79 3.12 -9.43
N GLN A 86 4.70 2.23 -9.07
CA GLN A 86 5.98 2.03 -9.72
C GLN A 86 6.08 0.60 -10.27
N GLU A 87 6.28 0.47 -11.57
CA GLU A 87 6.52 -0.83 -12.19
C GLU A 87 7.85 -1.43 -11.72
N GLU A 88 7.91 -2.74 -11.72
CA GLU A 88 9.13 -3.46 -11.40
C GLU A 88 10.26 -3.06 -12.39
N GLY A 89 11.45 -2.82 -11.85
CA GLY A 89 12.60 -2.37 -12.64
C GLY A 89 12.55 -0.91 -13.10
N SER A 90 11.44 -0.20 -12.88
CA SER A 90 11.30 1.22 -13.20
C SER A 90 11.71 2.12 -12.03
N THR A 91 12.21 3.30 -12.33
CA THR A 91 12.40 4.38 -11.34
C THR A 91 11.28 5.41 -11.37
N LYS A 92 10.37 5.32 -12.34
CA LYS A 92 9.29 6.28 -12.54
C LYS A 92 8.02 5.85 -11.80
N TRP A 93 7.37 6.83 -11.18
CA TRP A 93 6.05 6.69 -10.56
C TRP A 93 4.99 7.27 -11.49
N ARG A 94 3.84 6.62 -11.56
CA ARG A 94 2.66 7.14 -12.26
C ARG A 94 1.43 7.05 -11.39
N THR A 95 0.50 7.97 -11.55
CA THR A 95 -0.82 7.87 -10.96
C THR A 95 -1.60 6.78 -11.69
N ILE A 96 -2.24 5.90 -10.91
CA ILE A 96 -3.13 4.85 -11.43
C ILE A 96 -4.59 5.13 -11.12
N TRP A 97 -4.87 5.78 -9.99
CA TRP A 97 -6.20 6.25 -9.62
C TRP A 97 -6.11 7.59 -8.90
N ASP A 98 -7.05 8.47 -9.23
CA ASP A 98 -7.41 9.63 -8.41
C ASP A 98 -8.73 9.33 -7.73
N TYR A 99 -8.89 9.77 -6.47
CA TYR A 99 -10.10 9.50 -5.70
C TYR A 99 -10.47 10.67 -4.79
N SER A 100 -11.76 10.76 -4.44
CA SER A 100 -12.25 11.59 -3.34
C SER A 100 -12.65 10.72 -2.14
N SER A 101 -12.41 11.22 -0.93
CA SER A 101 -12.61 10.42 0.30
C SER A 101 -14.07 10.13 0.60
N PHE A 102 -14.98 10.87 -0.02
CA PHE A 102 -16.43 10.78 0.23
C PHE A 102 -17.25 10.55 -1.05
N GLY A 103 -16.58 10.32 -2.18
CA GLY A 103 -17.21 10.07 -3.47
C GLY A 103 -17.28 8.60 -3.83
N GLU A 104 -18.11 8.29 -4.83
CA GLU A 104 -18.19 6.94 -5.42
C GLU A 104 -16.90 6.54 -6.17
N ASP A 105 -15.99 7.46 -6.38
CA ASP A 105 -14.65 7.28 -6.92
C ASP A 105 -13.61 6.89 -5.85
N SER A 106 -14.04 6.71 -4.58
CA SER A 106 -13.17 6.24 -3.53
C SER A 106 -12.57 4.88 -3.86
N VAL A 107 -11.25 4.76 -3.70
CA VAL A 107 -10.50 3.53 -3.92
C VAL A 107 -9.49 3.31 -2.78
N SER A 108 -9.41 2.08 -2.29
CA SER A 108 -8.48 1.68 -1.24
C SER A 108 -7.78 0.38 -1.62
N VAL A 109 -6.46 0.45 -1.84
CA VAL A 109 -5.68 -0.75 -2.18
C VAL A 109 -5.49 -1.59 -0.93
N LEU A 110 -5.87 -2.87 -1.00
CA LEU A 110 -5.75 -3.84 0.08
C LEU A 110 -4.39 -4.55 0.07
N GLY A 111 -3.83 -4.80 -1.11
CA GLY A 111 -2.54 -5.46 -1.26
C GLY A 111 -2.31 -6.04 -2.64
N PHE A 112 -1.11 -6.58 -2.85
CA PHE A 112 -0.76 -7.31 -4.05
C PHE A 112 -1.25 -8.76 -4.00
N GLY A 113 -1.58 -9.32 -5.16
CA GLY A 113 -1.81 -10.74 -5.38
C GLY A 113 -0.54 -11.47 -5.78
N LYS A 114 -0.67 -12.73 -6.20
CA LYS A 114 0.44 -13.57 -6.65
C LYS A 114 1.07 -13.09 -7.97
N GLU A 115 0.27 -12.51 -8.85
CA GLU A 115 0.76 -11.97 -10.11
C GLU A 115 1.43 -10.61 -9.85
N PRO A 116 2.61 -10.32 -10.42
CA PRO A 116 3.47 -9.20 -10.02
C PRO A 116 2.84 -7.80 -10.05
N ASN A 117 1.78 -7.61 -10.82
CA ASN A 117 1.10 -6.32 -10.94
C ASN A 117 -0.38 -6.39 -10.60
N LYS A 118 -0.87 -7.55 -10.14
CA LYS A 118 -2.25 -7.72 -9.73
C LYS A 118 -2.43 -7.23 -8.31
N VAL A 119 -3.35 -6.29 -8.11
CA VAL A 119 -3.72 -5.79 -6.79
C VAL A 119 -5.18 -6.10 -6.49
N TRP A 120 -5.48 -6.22 -5.21
CA TRP A 120 -6.83 -6.27 -4.70
C TRP A 120 -7.14 -4.92 -4.05
N TYR A 121 -8.34 -4.40 -4.28
CA TYR A 121 -8.73 -3.09 -3.79
C TYR A 121 -10.22 -3.01 -3.53
N GLU A 122 -10.61 -2.09 -2.69
CA GLU A 122 -11.99 -1.71 -2.43
C GLU A 122 -12.36 -0.51 -3.29
N ALA A 123 -13.55 -0.55 -3.88
CA ALA A 123 -14.16 0.55 -4.61
C ALA A 123 -15.69 0.43 -4.56
N TYR A 124 -16.38 1.50 -4.93
CA TYR A 124 -17.84 1.47 -4.99
C TYR A 124 -18.35 0.65 -6.18
N LYS A 125 -19.41 -0.11 -5.91
CA LYS A 125 -20.24 -0.81 -6.88
C LYS A 125 -21.71 -0.66 -6.48
N ASP A 126 -22.50 -0.04 -7.34
CA ASP A 126 -23.94 0.15 -7.10
C ASP A 126 -24.23 0.81 -5.72
N GLY A 127 -23.44 1.84 -5.37
CA GLY A 127 -23.54 2.61 -4.12
C GLY A 127 -23.04 1.90 -2.87
N ARG A 128 -22.27 0.80 -3.00
CA ARG A 128 -21.67 0.06 -1.88
C ARG A 128 -20.23 -0.31 -2.16
N ILE A 129 -19.45 -0.40 -1.10
CA ILE A 129 -18.07 -0.87 -1.19
C ILE A 129 -18.06 -2.37 -1.53
N ALA A 130 -17.29 -2.71 -2.54
CA ALA A 130 -17.05 -4.06 -3.02
C ALA A 130 -15.54 -4.29 -3.22
N VAL A 131 -15.12 -5.53 -3.33
CA VAL A 131 -13.72 -5.91 -3.57
C VAL A 131 -13.52 -6.26 -5.03
N PHE A 132 -12.49 -5.68 -5.60
CA PHE A 132 -12.05 -5.90 -6.96
C PHE A 132 -10.60 -6.37 -7.01
N SER A 133 -10.21 -6.97 -8.12
CA SER A 133 -8.81 -7.12 -8.50
C SER A 133 -8.56 -6.48 -9.85
N ALA A 134 -7.32 -6.06 -10.10
CA ALA A 134 -6.91 -5.53 -11.39
C ALA A 134 -5.40 -5.66 -11.60
N ASP A 135 -4.99 -5.78 -12.86
CA ASP A 135 -3.61 -5.61 -13.28
C ASP A 135 -3.32 -4.11 -13.47
N ILE A 136 -2.57 -3.55 -12.53
CA ILE A 136 -2.25 -2.13 -12.51
C ILE A 136 -1.06 -1.74 -13.40
N SER A 137 -0.42 -2.67 -14.11
CA SER A 137 0.61 -2.35 -15.12
C SER A 137 0.01 -1.80 -16.40
N LYS A 138 -1.24 -2.15 -16.69
CA LYS A 138 -1.92 -1.73 -17.90
C LYS A 138 -2.25 -0.24 -17.87
N GLN A 139 -2.24 0.40 -19.04
CA GLN A 139 -2.66 1.80 -19.18
C GLN A 139 -4.17 1.92 -18.93
N ASN A 140 -4.95 0.96 -19.42
CA ASN A 140 -6.38 0.85 -19.17
C ASN A 140 -6.58 -0.25 -18.11
N ILE A 141 -6.85 0.16 -16.87
CA ILE A 141 -7.04 -0.76 -15.75
C ILE A 141 -8.47 -1.27 -15.78
N GLU A 142 -8.65 -2.54 -16.08
CA GLU A 142 -9.95 -3.19 -16.10
C GLU A 142 -10.23 -3.85 -14.75
N PRO A 143 -11.32 -3.44 -14.04
CA PRO A 143 -11.69 -4.02 -12.77
C PRO A 143 -12.31 -5.42 -12.96
N GLU A 144 -11.88 -6.35 -12.17
CA GLU A 144 -12.45 -7.70 -12.04
C GLU A 144 -13.13 -7.79 -10.66
N LEU A 145 -14.47 -7.95 -10.64
CA LEU A 145 -15.20 -8.05 -9.39
C LEU A 145 -14.85 -9.39 -8.69
N VAL A 146 -14.34 -9.27 -7.47
CA VAL A 146 -14.02 -10.43 -6.62
C VAL A 146 -15.17 -10.75 -5.70
N TYR A 147 -15.69 -9.74 -5.00
CA TYR A 147 -16.80 -9.93 -4.05
C TYR A 147 -17.60 -8.65 -3.87
N SER A 148 -18.92 -8.79 -3.78
CA SER A 148 -19.84 -7.74 -3.36
C SER A 148 -20.96 -8.33 -2.52
N HIS A 149 -21.49 -7.54 -1.58
CA HIS A 149 -22.64 -7.94 -0.78
C HIS A 149 -23.87 -7.14 -1.17
N PRO A 150 -25.06 -7.76 -1.35
CA PRO A 150 -26.24 -7.06 -1.91
C PRO A 150 -26.85 -6.02 -0.97
N LYS A 151 -26.52 -6.03 0.33
CA LYS A 151 -27.17 -5.17 1.33
C LYS A 151 -26.20 -4.37 2.21
N ARG A 152 -24.88 -4.60 2.13
CA ARG A 152 -23.90 -4.00 3.04
C ARG A 152 -22.64 -3.63 2.27
N ASP A 153 -21.91 -2.65 2.80
CA ASP A 153 -20.54 -2.41 2.41
C ASP A 153 -19.66 -3.60 2.82
N VAL A 154 -18.65 -3.88 2.02
CA VAL A 154 -17.64 -4.88 2.31
C VAL A 154 -16.45 -4.13 2.91
N GLU A 155 -16.32 -4.18 4.23
CA GLU A 155 -15.12 -3.75 4.94
C GLU A 155 -14.25 -4.98 5.13
N THR A 156 -13.03 -4.97 4.62
CA THR A 156 -12.24 -6.19 4.61
C THR A 156 -10.74 -5.94 4.68
N TYR A 157 -10.03 -7.00 4.92
CA TYR A 157 -8.58 -7.09 4.78
C TYR A 157 -8.23 -8.40 4.07
N LEU A 158 -7.09 -8.42 3.38
CA LEU A 158 -6.61 -9.62 2.74
C LEU A 158 -5.96 -10.56 3.75
N ARG A 159 -6.34 -11.82 3.68
CA ARG A 159 -5.65 -12.91 4.37
C ARG A 159 -4.73 -13.61 3.40
N TYR A 160 -3.46 -13.64 3.73
CA TYR A 160 -2.44 -14.31 2.92
C TYR A 160 -2.06 -15.66 3.53
N ARG A 161 -1.61 -16.57 2.69
CA ARG A 161 -0.83 -17.71 3.14
C ARG A 161 0.50 -17.25 3.75
N LYS A 162 1.20 -18.17 4.40
CA LYS A 162 2.49 -17.89 5.04
C LYS A 162 3.54 -17.37 4.04
N ASP A 163 3.43 -17.74 2.78
CA ASP A 163 4.29 -17.29 1.68
C ASP A 163 3.94 -15.90 1.13
N LYS A 164 2.83 -15.31 1.58
CA LYS A 164 2.32 -13.98 1.18
C LYS A 164 2.09 -13.76 -0.33
N LYS A 165 2.17 -14.80 -1.15
CA LYS A 165 2.14 -14.64 -2.62
C LYS A 165 0.74 -14.50 -3.19
N ASP A 166 -0.27 -15.00 -2.48
CA ASP A 166 -1.65 -14.91 -2.96
C ASP A 166 -2.61 -14.80 -1.78
N PRO A 167 -3.54 -13.86 -1.81
CA PRO A 167 -4.57 -13.83 -0.78
C PRO A 167 -5.45 -15.08 -0.89
N ILE A 168 -5.65 -15.75 0.25
CA ILE A 168 -6.49 -16.95 0.36
C ILE A 168 -7.93 -16.61 0.70
N GLY A 169 -8.22 -15.35 0.95
CA GLY A 169 -9.55 -14.87 1.27
C GLY A 169 -9.55 -13.45 1.79
N ILE A 170 -10.74 -12.97 1.97
CA ILE A 170 -11.07 -11.70 2.62
C ILE A 170 -11.71 -12.00 3.97
N GLY A 171 -11.42 -11.19 4.99
CA GLY A 171 -11.91 -11.41 6.35
C GLY A 171 -12.39 -10.15 7.02
#